data_0ffa56aba352793ac6a838403988bbc0
#
_entry.id   0ffa56aba352793ac6a838403988bbc0
#
_cell.length_a   1.000
_cell.length_b   1.000
_cell.length_c   1.000
_cell.angle_alpha   90.00
_cell.angle_beta   90.00
_cell.angle_gamma   90.00
#
_symmetry.space_group_name_H-M   'P 1'
#
loop_
_entity.id
_entity.type
_entity.pdbx_description
1 polymer ?
#
loop_
_entity_poly.entity_id
_entity_poly.type
_entity_poly.pdbx_seq_one_letter_code
_entity_poly.pdbx_strand_id
1 'polypeptide(L)'
;MKIAICDDEIKYVEETKIKVKNILAEQNINAEIDLYNSSTAIYNCGKFYDIAFLDIEMEPYSGIKVAEKLKATNPYIVIFIVTSYDEYLDDAMDLNVFRYIKKPLDERRLKSGVCKALEMIDNNVITYFLKILSQKGM
;
A
#
# COMPACT_ATOMS: atom_id res chain seq x y z
N MET A 1 -5.59 2.85 11.27
CA MET A 1 -5.08 2.56 9.92
C MET A 1 -3.72 1.90 10.01
N LYS A 2 -3.50 0.86 9.24
CA LYS A 2 -2.25 0.09 9.23
C LYS A 2 -1.61 0.13 7.85
N ILE A 3 -0.34 0.50 7.80
CA ILE A 3 0.41 0.67 6.56
C ILE A 3 1.69 -0.16 6.61
N ALA A 4 2.00 -0.85 5.52
CA ALA A 4 3.25 -1.58 5.37
C ALA A 4 4.13 -0.91 4.31
N ILE A 5 5.43 -0.87 4.56
CA ILE A 5 6.43 -0.39 3.59
C ILE A 5 7.50 -1.47 3.48
N CYS A 6 7.77 -1.93 2.26
CA CYS A 6 8.76 -2.98 2.03
C CYS A 6 9.67 -2.66 0.84
N ASP A 7 10.96 -2.71 1.08
CA ASP A 7 12.01 -2.58 0.10
C ASP A 7 13.25 -3.29 0.66
N ASP A 8 13.99 -4.03 -0.13
CA ASP A 8 15.20 -4.72 0.35
C ASP A 8 16.36 -3.76 0.64
N GLU A 9 16.28 -2.51 0.19
CA GLU A 9 17.22 -1.45 0.52
C GLU A 9 16.62 -0.54 1.60
N ILE A 10 17.22 -0.57 2.79
CA ILE A 10 16.72 0.14 3.97
C ILE A 10 16.58 1.65 3.75
N LYS A 11 17.45 2.25 2.94
CA LYS A 11 17.38 3.70 2.67
C LYS A 11 16.07 4.10 1.99
N TYR A 12 15.53 3.25 1.12
CA TYR A 12 14.25 3.51 0.46
C TYR A 12 13.07 3.28 1.39
N VAL A 13 13.17 2.31 2.30
CA VAL A 13 12.17 2.11 3.35
C VAL A 13 12.05 3.36 4.20
N GLU A 14 13.18 3.90 4.66
CA GLU A 14 13.21 5.10 5.51
C GLU A 14 12.73 6.33 4.76
N GLU A 15 13.14 6.52 3.52
CA GLU A 15 12.70 7.64 2.69
C GLU A 15 11.18 7.63 2.49
N THR A 16 10.62 6.48 2.12
CA THR A 16 9.18 6.33 1.92
C THR A 16 8.43 6.58 3.21
N LYS A 17 8.91 6.05 4.32
CA LYS A 17 8.31 6.27 5.64
C LYS A 17 8.21 7.76 5.98
N ILE A 18 9.31 8.49 5.83
CA ILE A 18 9.33 9.92 6.16
C ILE A 18 8.31 10.69 5.32
N LYS A 19 8.28 10.44 4.01
CA LYS A 19 7.38 11.13 3.10
C LYS A 19 5.91 10.79 3.39
N VAL A 20 5.61 9.52 3.62
CA VAL A 20 4.26 9.07 3.95
C VAL A 20 3.80 9.67 5.28
N LYS A 21 4.65 9.65 6.31
CA LYS A 21 4.32 10.25 7.62
C LYS A 21 3.99 11.72 7.50
N ASN A 22 4.76 12.46 6.71
CA ASN A 22 4.51 13.90 6.51
C ASN A 22 3.16 14.15 5.84
N ILE A 23 2.81 13.34 4.83
CA ILE A 23 1.52 13.47 4.14
C ILE A 23 0.37 13.15 5.10
N LEU A 24 0.49 12.08 5.88
CA LEU A 24 -0.54 11.70 6.85
C LEU A 24 -0.73 12.77 7.92
N ALA A 25 0.36 13.37 8.40
CA ALA A 25 0.29 14.45 9.38
C ALA A 25 -0.46 15.67 8.83
N GLU A 26 -0.23 16.04 7.57
CA GLU A 26 -0.97 17.11 6.90
C GLU A 26 -2.47 16.83 6.83
N GLN A 27 -2.85 15.56 6.74
CA GLN A 27 -4.24 15.11 6.66
C GLN A 27 -4.85 14.81 8.03
N ASN A 28 -4.12 15.03 9.12
CA ASN A 28 -4.53 14.69 10.49
C ASN A 28 -4.89 13.21 10.66
N ILE A 29 -4.16 12.33 9.98
CA ILE A 29 -4.36 10.89 10.05
C ILE A 29 -3.27 10.26 10.89
N ASN A 30 -3.66 9.47 11.90
CA ASN A 30 -2.76 8.60 12.65
C ASN A 30 -2.75 7.23 12.01
N ALA A 31 -1.56 6.71 11.74
CA ALA A 31 -1.39 5.38 11.18
C ALA A 31 -0.25 4.65 11.88
N GLU A 32 -0.43 3.35 12.00
CA GLU A 32 0.63 2.44 12.41
C GLU A 32 1.36 2.00 11.16
N ILE A 33 2.65 2.27 11.09
CA ILE A 33 3.48 1.96 9.91
C ILE A 33 4.50 0.89 10.27
N ASP A 34 4.39 -0.26 9.63
CA ASP A 34 5.34 -1.36 9.78
C ASP A 34 6.34 -1.32 8.64
N LEU A 35 7.63 -1.43 8.97
CA LEU A 35 8.72 -1.37 8.00
C LEU A 35 9.32 -2.76 7.80
N TYR A 36 9.51 -3.13 6.55
CA TYR A 36 10.11 -4.41 6.16
C TYR A 36 11.26 -4.16 5.20
N ASN A 37 12.42 -4.73 5.49
CA ASN A 37 13.55 -4.76 4.55
C ASN A 37 13.80 -6.17 4.01
N SER A 38 12.81 -7.05 4.16
CA SER A 38 12.88 -8.44 3.71
C SER A 38 11.52 -8.84 3.13
N SER A 39 11.53 -9.33 1.90
CA SER A 39 10.31 -9.83 1.26
C SER A 39 9.76 -11.08 1.95
N THR A 40 10.63 -11.90 2.53
CA THR A 40 10.22 -13.07 3.31
C THR A 40 9.42 -12.66 4.54
N ALA A 41 9.86 -11.63 5.25
CA ALA A 41 9.20 -11.17 6.46
C ALA A 41 7.78 -10.68 6.18
N ILE A 42 7.59 -9.86 5.16
CA ILE A 42 6.25 -9.34 4.82
C ILE A 42 5.36 -10.42 4.20
N TYR A 43 5.94 -11.27 3.35
CA TYR A 43 5.19 -12.37 2.71
C TYR A 43 4.57 -13.30 3.75
N ASN A 44 5.29 -13.57 4.83
CA ASN A 44 4.86 -14.49 5.90
C ASN A 44 4.23 -13.79 7.11
N CYS A 45 3.99 -12.48 7.05
CA CYS A 45 3.53 -11.74 8.23
C CYS A 45 2.10 -12.07 8.67
N GLY A 46 1.23 -12.46 7.76
CA GLY A 46 -0.18 -12.77 8.04
C GLY A 46 -0.97 -11.59 8.58
N LYS A 47 -0.48 -10.37 8.45
CA LYS A 47 -1.13 -9.16 8.99
C LYS A 47 -2.04 -8.51 7.96
N PHE A 48 -3.08 -7.86 8.49
CA PHE A 48 -4.00 -7.04 7.70
C PHE A 48 -3.45 -5.62 7.58
N TYR A 49 -3.30 -5.14 6.35
CA TYR A 49 -2.91 -3.76 6.07
C TYR A 49 -3.94 -3.07 5.20
N ASP A 50 -4.12 -1.78 5.44
CA ASP A 50 -5.00 -0.94 4.62
C ASP A 50 -4.27 -0.42 3.38
N ILE A 51 -2.98 -0.11 3.52
CA ILE A 51 -2.13 0.40 2.45
C ILE A 51 -0.77 -0.29 2.52
N ALA A 52 -0.19 -0.61 1.37
CA ALA A 52 1.18 -1.11 1.29
C ALA A 52 1.96 -0.39 0.20
N PHE A 53 3.21 -0.07 0.50
CA PHE A 53 4.18 0.49 -0.45
C PHE A 53 5.26 -0.56 -0.66
N LEU A 54 5.37 -1.08 -1.88
CA LEU A 54 6.23 -2.23 -2.19
C LEU A 54 7.15 -1.92 -3.35
N ASP A 55 8.43 -2.30 -3.24
CA ASP A 55 9.31 -2.41 -4.39
C ASP A 55 9.06 -3.76 -5.09
N ILE A 56 9.35 -3.84 -6.38
CA ILE A 56 9.16 -5.08 -7.14
C ILE A 56 10.37 -5.99 -7.07
N GLU A 57 11.57 -5.43 -7.29
CA GLU A 57 12.80 -6.22 -7.35
C GLU A 57 13.28 -6.60 -5.96
N MET A 58 12.76 -7.69 -5.44
CA MET A 58 13.11 -8.28 -4.15
C MET A 58 13.25 -9.79 -4.29
N GLU A 59 14.12 -10.38 -3.47
CA GLU A 59 14.32 -11.83 -3.39
C GLU A 59 14.01 -12.31 -1.96
N PRO A 60 13.42 -13.49 -1.77
CA PRO A 60 12.96 -14.45 -2.79
C PRO A 60 11.59 -14.13 -3.39
N TYR A 61 10.83 -13.21 -2.81
CA TYR A 61 9.50 -12.82 -3.29
C TYR A 61 9.54 -11.44 -3.91
N SER A 62 9.09 -11.31 -5.15
CA SER A 62 8.94 -10.00 -5.79
C SER A 62 7.81 -9.21 -5.12
N GLY A 63 7.78 -7.90 -5.34
CA GLY A 63 6.69 -7.06 -4.84
C GLY A 63 5.33 -7.48 -5.38
N ILE A 64 5.27 -8.04 -6.59
CA ILE A 64 4.02 -8.58 -7.16
C ILE A 64 3.52 -9.77 -6.33
N LYS A 65 4.41 -10.70 -5.98
CA LYS A 65 4.06 -11.85 -5.12
C LYS A 65 3.61 -11.41 -3.74
N VAL A 66 4.30 -10.44 -3.16
CA VAL A 66 3.92 -9.86 -1.87
C VAL A 66 2.53 -9.22 -1.95
N ALA A 67 2.27 -8.45 -3.02
CA ALA A 67 0.97 -7.80 -3.22
C ALA A 67 -0.16 -8.84 -3.33
N GLU A 68 0.05 -9.92 -4.08
CA GLU A 68 -0.92 -11.02 -4.16
C GLU A 68 -1.24 -11.58 -2.78
N LYS A 69 -0.21 -11.80 -1.97
CA LYS A 69 -0.35 -12.35 -0.62
C LYS A 69 -1.12 -11.40 0.30
N LEU A 70 -0.80 -10.12 0.25
CA LEU A 70 -1.50 -9.11 1.05
C LEU A 70 -2.96 -8.96 0.64
N LYS A 71 -3.26 -9.06 -0.65
CA LYS A 71 -4.64 -9.01 -1.17
C LYS A 71 -5.45 -10.23 -0.73
N ALA A 72 -4.83 -11.37 -0.54
CA ALA A 72 -5.51 -12.55 -0.02
C ALA A 72 -6.01 -12.34 1.42
N THR A 73 -5.28 -11.56 2.22
CA THR A 73 -5.68 -11.22 3.59
C THR A 73 -6.68 -10.06 3.62
N ASN A 74 -6.48 -9.04 2.78
CA ASN A 74 -7.38 -7.89 2.66
C ASN A 74 -7.61 -7.57 1.17
N PRO A 75 -8.72 -8.01 0.57
CA PRO A 75 -9.01 -7.73 -0.84
C PRO A 75 -9.13 -6.24 -1.17
N TYR A 76 -9.37 -5.39 -0.17
CA TYR A 76 -9.51 -3.94 -0.34
C TYR A 76 -8.22 -3.17 -0.10
N ILE A 77 -7.11 -3.85 0.14
CA ILE A 77 -5.83 -3.18 0.37
C ILE A 77 -5.46 -2.30 -0.81
N VAL A 78 -4.95 -1.10 -0.52
CA VAL A 78 -4.46 -0.18 -1.54
C VAL A 78 -2.96 -0.41 -1.70
N ILE A 79 -2.55 -0.87 -2.88
CA ILE A 79 -1.15 -1.19 -3.17
C ILE A 79 -0.52 -0.06 -3.99
N PHE A 80 0.60 0.46 -3.48
CA PHE A 80 1.51 1.33 -4.23
C PHE A 80 2.76 0.53 -4.57
N ILE A 81 3.13 0.55 -5.84
CA ILE A 81 4.44 0.03 -6.25
C ILE A 81 5.38 1.22 -6.38
N VAL A 82 6.54 1.14 -5.72
CA VAL A 82 7.59 2.16 -5.75
C VAL A 82 8.87 1.47 -6.21
N THR A 83 9.26 1.65 -7.47
CA THR A 83 10.35 0.89 -8.07
C THR A 83 11.13 1.72 -9.09
N SER A 84 12.36 1.28 -9.38
CA SER A 84 13.18 1.88 -10.45
C SER A 84 12.89 1.28 -11.83
N TYR A 85 12.05 0.25 -11.92
CA TYR A 85 11.81 -0.52 -13.12
C TYR A 85 10.43 -0.27 -13.71
N ASP A 86 10.34 -0.13 -15.06
CA ASP A 86 9.07 0.06 -15.78
C ASP A 86 8.50 -1.24 -16.34
N GLU A 87 9.31 -2.26 -16.49
CA GLU A 87 8.99 -3.51 -17.19
C GLU A 87 7.92 -4.36 -16.50
N TYR A 88 7.57 -4.05 -15.25
CA TYR A 88 6.55 -4.78 -14.49
C TYR A 88 5.20 -4.06 -14.44
N LEU A 89 5.05 -2.99 -15.22
CA LEU A 89 3.83 -2.17 -15.16
C LEU A 89 2.58 -2.98 -15.51
N ASP A 90 2.64 -3.80 -16.55
CA ASP A 90 1.49 -4.60 -16.98
C ASP A 90 1.10 -5.61 -15.91
N ASP A 91 2.08 -6.30 -15.31
CA ASP A 91 1.82 -7.27 -14.24
C ASP A 91 1.18 -6.58 -13.03
N ALA A 92 1.64 -5.39 -12.69
CA ALA A 92 1.08 -4.59 -11.60
C ALA A 92 -0.37 -4.19 -11.88
N MET A 93 -0.66 -3.76 -13.13
CA MET A 93 -2.02 -3.37 -13.51
C MET A 93 -2.95 -4.57 -13.52
N ASP A 94 -2.50 -5.74 -13.93
CA ASP A 94 -3.29 -6.98 -13.88
C ASP A 94 -3.68 -7.34 -12.44
N LEU A 95 -2.86 -6.96 -11.47
CA LEU A 95 -3.12 -7.19 -10.05
C LEU A 95 -3.95 -6.07 -9.41
N ASN A 96 -4.35 -5.06 -10.16
CA ASN A 96 -5.09 -3.90 -9.68
C ASN A 96 -4.33 -3.11 -8.62
N VAL A 97 -3.02 -2.87 -8.83
CA VAL A 97 -2.31 -1.93 -7.96
C VAL A 97 -2.87 -0.53 -8.16
N PHE A 98 -2.90 0.24 -7.10
CA PHE A 98 -3.50 1.57 -7.11
C PHE A 98 -2.64 2.58 -7.84
N ARG A 99 -1.33 2.59 -7.58
CA ARG A 99 -0.35 3.48 -8.22
C ARG A 99 0.97 2.77 -8.44
N TYR A 100 1.60 3.10 -9.54
CA TYR A 100 2.94 2.65 -9.89
C TYR A 100 3.81 3.89 -9.96
N ILE A 101 4.72 4.06 -9.00
CA ILE A 101 5.55 5.26 -8.88
C ILE A 101 7.01 4.88 -9.10
N LYS A 102 7.63 5.53 -10.07
CA LYS A 102 9.04 5.29 -10.39
C LYS A 102 9.95 6.05 -9.43
N LYS A 103 11.04 5.41 -9.01
CA LYS A 103 12.10 6.09 -8.24
C LYS A 103 12.91 6.99 -9.18
N PRO A 104 13.40 8.16 -8.72
CA PRO A 104 13.27 8.70 -7.36
C PRO A 104 11.83 9.12 -7.05
N LEU A 105 11.45 8.99 -5.79
CA LEU A 105 10.07 9.16 -5.34
C LEU A 105 9.61 10.62 -5.48
N ASP A 106 8.67 10.86 -6.38
CA ASP A 106 8.06 12.17 -6.62
C ASP A 106 7.02 12.46 -5.54
N GLU A 107 7.26 13.48 -4.73
CA GLU A 107 6.39 13.84 -3.62
C GLU A 107 4.98 14.23 -4.04
N ARG A 108 4.82 14.89 -5.18
CA ARG A 108 3.49 15.29 -5.69
C ARG A 108 2.67 14.07 -6.07
N ARG A 109 3.28 13.13 -6.78
CA ARG A 109 2.60 11.89 -7.18
C ARG A 109 2.26 11.04 -5.97
N LEU A 110 3.17 10.96 -5.01
CA LEU A 110 2.93 10.23 -3.76
C LEU A 110 1.80 10.86 -2.97
N LYS A 111 1.82 12.18 -2.77
CA LYS A 111 0.78 12.90 -2.03
C LYS A 111 -0.59 12.74 -2.70
N SER A 112 -0.66 12.96 -4.00
CA SER A 112 -1.90 12.78 -4.76
C SER A 112 -2.45 11.36 -4.60
N GLY A 113 -1.59 10.35 -4.72
CA GLY A 113 -1.98 8.95 -4.56
C GLY A 113 -2.46 8.64 -3.16
N VAL A 114 -1.74 9.08 -2.13
CA VAL A 114 -2.11 8.82 -0.73
C VAL A 114 -3.45 9.49 -0.40
N CYS A 115 -3.66 10.74 -0.80
CA CYS A 115 -4.93 11.43 -0.55
C CYS A 115 -6.11 10.70 -1.21
N LYS A 116 -5.94 10.23 -2.44
CA LYS A 116 -6.98 9.44 -3.12
C LYS A 116 -7.20 8.08 -2.45
N ALA A 117 -6.15 7.43 -1.98
CA ALA A 117 -6.26 6.17 -1.25
C ALA A 117 -7.07 6.35 0.04
N LEU A 118 -6.83 7.43 0.77
CA LEU A 118 -7.58 7.74 2.00
C LEU A 118 -9.06 7.93 1.70
N GLU A 119 -9.42 8.63 0.63
CA GLU A 119 -10.80 8.78 0.19
C GLU A 119 -11.45 7.43 -0.15
N MET A 120 -10.73 6.56 -0.86
CA MET A 120 -11.23 5.24 -1.22
C MET A 120 -11.49 4.37 0.01
N ILE A 121 -10.61 4.40 0.99
CA ILE A 121 -10.75 3.63 2.23
C ILE A 121 -12.00 4.10 2.99
N ASP A 122 -12.20 5.40 3.12
CA ASP A 122 -13.39 5.96 3.76
C ASP A 122 -14.67 5.55 3.02
N ASN A 123 -14.69 5.64 1.70
CA ASN A 123 -15.83 5.24 0.88
C ASN A 123 -16.14 3.75 1.03
N ASN A 124 -15.14 2.89 1.08
CA ASN A 124 -15.33 1.46 1.28
C ASN A 124 -15.93 1.16 2.65
N VAL A 125 -15.48 1.84 3.70
CA VAL A 125 -16.05 1.71 5.05
C VAL A 125 -17.52 2.12 5.06
N ILE A 126 -17.86 3.26 4.45
CA ILE A 126 -19.24 3.76 4.37
C ILE A 126 -20.12 2.77 3.61
N THR A 127 -19.66 2.27 2.47
CA THR A 127 -20.42 1.31 1.66
C THR A 127 -20.70 0.02 2.45
N TYR A 128 -19.70 -0.50 3.15
CA TYR A 128 -19.85 -1.69 3.99
C TYR A 128 -20.89 -1.47 5.09
N PHE A 129 -20.80 -0.33 5.77
CA PHE A 129 -21.74 0.04 6.83
C PHE A 129 -23.19 0.13 6.30
N LEU A 130 -23.39 0.75 5.15
CA LEU A 130 -24.70 0.87 4.52
C LEU A 130 -25.29 -0.51 4.14
N LYS A 131 -24.45 -1.43 3.69
CA LYS A 131 -24.86 -2.82 3.42
C LYS A 131 -25.36 -3.52 4.67
N ILE A 132 -24.66 -3.35 5.80
CA ILE A 132 -25.09 -3.93 7.08
C ILE A 132 -26.45 -3.37 7.49
N LEU A 133 -26.62 -2.07 7.40
CA LEU A 133 -27.91 -1.42 7.75
C LEU A 133 -29.04 -1.93 6.87
N SER A 134 -28.80 -2.07 5.57
CA SER A 134 -29.78 -2.60 4.61
C SER A 134 -30.22 -4.01 4.98
N GLN A 135 -29.28 -4.90 5.33
CA GLN A 135 -29.57 -6.27 5.74
C GLN A 135 -30.38 -6.37 7.03
N LYS A 136 -30.28 -5.36 7.89
CA LYS A 136 -31.03 -5.30 9.15
C LYS A 136 -32.41 -4.63 9.00
N GLY A 137 -32.81 -4.28 7.78
CA GLY A 137 -34.09 -3.63 7.51
C GLY A 137 -34.14 -2.18 7.93
N MET A 138 -33.02 -1.54 8.03
CA MET A 138 -32.92 -0.13 8.44
C MET A 138 -32.60 0.80 7.29
#